data_ec6dbfcafe491bf54f1debe37cfcb079
#
_entry.id   ec6dbfcafe491bf54f1debe37cfcb079
#
_cell.length_a   1.000
_cell.length_b   1.000
_cell.length_c   1.000
_cell.angle_alpha   90.00
_cell.angle_beta   90.00
_cell.angle_gamma   90.00
#
_symmetry.space_group_name_H-M   'P 1'
#
loop_
_entity.id
_entity.type
_entity.pdbx_description
1 polymer ?
#
loop_
_entity_poly.entity_id
_entity_poly.type
_entity_poly.pdbx_seq_one_letter_code
_entity_poly.pdbx_strand_id
1 'polypeptide(L)'
;ARSSAAPKPKKPMTAKAADKIRSILYLTPSVVGVSLFFILPFFVVVYYSLIRSPINPEFVFIENYKNVLGNSSFQTAVNNTLKFSAMAVPLAVILSLALALMLEQKIPMKSQFRTFFLSPIMVPVASVVLIWQVLFDYNGALNEFVATFGLDKIDWLKSEYCLGVITVLYLWKNLGYNMILFMAALANVPQELLE
;
A
#
# COMPACT_ATOMS: atom_id res chain seq x y z
N ALA A 1 20.49 32.85 -66.66
CA ALA A 1 21.12 32.92 -65.35
C ALA A 1 20.07 32.61 -64.27
N ARG A 2 20.06 31.42 -63.69
CA ARG A 2 19.22 31.03 -62.49
C ARG A 2 19.95 31.49 -61.26
N SER A 3 19.43 32.48 -60.54
CA SER A 3 19.89 32.89 -59.23
C SER A 3 19.54 31.78 -58.22
N SER A 4 20.54 31.08 -57.71
CA SER A 4 20.42 30.15 -56.62
C SER A 4 20.28 30.94 -55.31
N ALA A 5 19.07 31.05 -54.79
CA ALA A 5 18.82 31.63 -53.50
C ALA A 5 19.35 30.66 -52.40
N ALA A 6 20.38 31.08 -51.65
CA ALA A 6 20.92 30.37 -50.53
C ALA A 6 19.85 30.14 -49.47
N PRO A 7 19.79 28.95 -48.81
CA PRO A 7 18.81 28.66 -47.79
C PRO A 7 19.00 29.59 -46.56
N LYS A 8 17.91 30.22 -46.11
CA LYS A 8 17.92 31.10 -44.91
C LYS A 8 18.38 30.32 -43.68
N PRO A 9 19.33 30.86 -42.90
CA PRO A 9 19.78 30.17 -41.67
C PRO A 9 18.60 30.03 -40.71
N LYS A 10 18.39 28.80 -40.22
CA LYS A 10 17.40 28.50 -39.17
C LYS A 10 17.78 29.30 -37.92
N LYS A 11 16.84 30.11 -37.39
CA LYS A 11 17.05 30.84 -36.12
C LYS A 11 17.47 29.86 -35.01
N PRO A 12 18.55 30.14 -34.28
CA PRO A 12 18.93 29.28 -33.13
C PRO A 12 17.81 29.25 -32.11
N MET A 13 17.45 28.05 -31.66
CA MET A 13 16.49 27.87 -30.59
C MET A 13 16.96 28.61 -29.33
N THR A 14 16.09 29.41 -28.72
CA THR A 14 16.40 30.05 -27.44
C THR A 14 16.70 28.98 -26.41
N ALA A 15 17.66 29.20 -25.47
CA ALA A 15 18.07 28.24 -24.43
C ALA A 15 16.85 27.64 -23.70
N LYS A 16 15.86 28.48 -23.39
CA LYS A 16 14.58 28.04 -22.76
C LYS A 16 13.78 27.04 -23.62
N ALA A 17 13.81 27.17 -24.97
CA ALA A 17 13.12 26.24 -25.85
C ALA A 17 13.87 24.89 -25.94
N ALA A 18 15.20 24.92 -25.94
CA ALA A 18 16.03 23.72 -25.92
C ALA A 18 15.85 22.93 -24.61
N ASP A 19 15.82 23.61 -23.45
CA ASP A 19 15.59 22.97 -22.14
C ASP A 19 14.19 22.39 -22.02
N LYS A 20 13.17 23.06 -22.55
CA LYS A 20 11.81 22.54 -22.62
C LYS A 20 11.70 21.24 -23.43
N ILE A 21 12.37 21.21 -24.59
CA ILE A 21 12.38 20.01 -25.44
C ILE A 21 13.11 18.86 -24.74
N ARG A 22 14.26 19.12 -24.11
CA ARG A 22 14.97 18.10 -23.31
C ARG A 22 14.08 17.55 -22.20
N SER A 23 13.43 18.41 -21.43
CA SER A 23 12.51 18.00 -20.38
C SER A 23 11.37 17.12 -20.90
N ILE A 24 10.78 17.49 -22.03
CA ILE A 24 9.74 16.68 -22.68
C ILE A 24 10.30 15.32 -23.09
N LEU A 25 11.46 15.28 -23.76
CA LEU A 25 12.09 14.02 -24.19
C LEU A 25 12.39 13.08 -23.03
N TYR A 26 12.90 13.60 -21.90
CA TYR A 26 13.16 12.78 -20.70
C TYR A 26 11.89 12.29 -20.01
N LEU A 27 10.82 13.08 -20.01
CA LEU A 27 9.55 12.72 -19.40
C LEU A 27 8.69 11.82 -20.29
N THR A 28 8.83 11.90 -21.62
CA THR A 28 7.98 11.16 -22.57
C THR A 28 7.93 9.66 -22.31
N PRO A 29 9.03 8.93 -22.09
CA PRO A 29 8.95 7.48 -21.83
C PRO A 29 8.10 7.16 -20.61
N SER A 30 8.28 7.91 -19.51
CA SER A 30 7.48 7.73 -18.28
C SER A 30 6.02 8.08 -18.49
N VAL A 31 5.73 9.21 -19.15
CA VAL A 31 4.35 9.64 -19.42
C VAL A 31 3.64 8.65 -20.33
N VAL A 32 4.31 8.16 -21.37
CA VAL A 32 3.76 7.13 -22.28
C VAL A 32 3.48 5.85 -21.50
N GLY A 33 4.43 5.37 -20.68
CA GLY A 33 4.24 4.18 -19.86
C GLY A 33 3.06 4.32 -18.89
N VAL A 34 2.98 5.42 -18.15
CA VAL A 34 1.86 5.71 -17.26
C VAL A 34 0.53 5.79 -18.01
N SER A 35 0.53 6.46 -19.17
CA SER A 35 -0.69 6.60 -19.97
C SER A 35 -1.20 5.27 -20.49
N LEU A 36 -0.33 4.40 -21.00
CA LEU A 36 -0.71 3.10 -21.55
C LEU A 36 -1.12 2.09 -20.46
N PHE A 37 -0.44 2.07 -19.32
CA PHE A 37 -0.64 1.03 -18.32
C PHE A 37 -1.57 1.44 -17.16
N PHE A 38 -1.81 2.73 -16.96
CA PHE A 38 -2.67 3.23 -15.88
C PHE A 38 -3.84 4.08 -16.40
N ILE A 39 -3.56 5.12 -17.21
CA ILE A 39 -4.61 6.06 -17.62
C ILE A 39 -5.60 5.39 -18.58
N LEU A 40 -5.11 4.71 -19.61
CA LEU A 40 -5.96 4.04 -20.59
C LEU A 40 -6.81 2.93 -19.94
N PRO A 41 -6.25 1.99 -19.14
CA PRO A 41 -7.05 0.99 -18.44
C PRO A 41 -8.07 1.61 -17.47
N PHE A 42 -7.73 2.72 -16.82
CA PHE A 42 -8.66 3.45 -15.96
C PHE A 42 -9.92 3.88 -16.72
N PHE A 43 -9.76 4.53 -17.88
CA PHE A 43 -10.92 4.93 -18.69
C PHE A 43 -11.70 3.73 -19.23
N VAL A 44 -11.02 2.63 -19.56
CA VAL A 44 -11.70 1.39 -19.96
C VAL A 44 -12.55 0.85 -18.80
N VAL A 45 -12.04 0.83 -17.57
CA VAL A 45 -12.81 0.41 -16.39
C VAL A 45 -13.99 1.36 -16.14
N VAL A 46 -13.82 2.67 -16.28
CA VAL A 46 -14.90 3.64 -16.17
C VAL A 46 -15.99 3.36 -17.21
N TYR A 47 -15.61 3.12 -18.48
CA TYR A 47 -16.57 2.74 -19.51
C TYR A 47 -17.35 1.46 -19.14
N TYR A 48 -16.64 0.40 -18.73
CA TYR A 48 -17.30 -0.85 -18.32
C TYR A 48 -18.19 -0.70 -17.09
N SER A 49 -17.89 0.24 -16.19
CA SER A 49 -18.75 0.50 -15.04
C SER A 49 -20.10 1.13 -15.40
N LEU A 50 -20.21 1.74 -16.57
CA LEU A 50 -21.42 2.43 -17.06
C LEU A 50 -22.26 1.58 -18.01
N ILE A 51 -21.80 0.38 -18.36
CA ILE A 51 -22.54 -0.56 -19.23
C ILE A 51 -22.96 -1.79 -18.45
N ARG A 52 -24.04 -2.46 -18.90
CA ARG A 52 -24.59 -3.65 -18.24
C ARG A 52 -23.65 -4.85 -18.32
N SER A 53 -23.05 -5.08 -19.47
CA SER A 53 -22.13 -6.20 -19.72
C SER A 53 -21.23 -5.93 -20.92
N PRO A 54 -19.97 -6.41 -20.91
CA PRO A 54 -19.10 -6.34 -22.09
C PRO A 54 -19.65 -7.07 -23.32
N ILE A 55 -20.49 -8.10 -23.13
CA ILE A 55 -21.07 -8.91 -24.21
C ILE A 55 -22.29 -8.19 -24.83
N ASN A 56 -23.08 -7.51 -23.99
CA ASN A 56 -24.21 -6.70 -24.43
C ASN A 56 -24.06 -5.28 -23.85
N PRO A 57 -23.40 -4.37 -24.55
CA PRO A 57 -23.00 -3.05 -24.05
C PRO A 57 -24.16 -2.05 -24.00
N GLU A 58 -25.21 -2.39 -23.27
CA GLU A 58 -26.29 -1.46 -22.95
C GLU A 58 -25.81 -0.46 -21.89
N PHE A 59 -26.01 0.84 -22.16
CA PHE A 59 -25.56 1.90 -21.25
C PHE A 59 -26.57 2.05 -20.11
N VAL A 60 -26.13 1.75 -18.89
CA VAL A 60 -26.97 1.73 -17.67
C VAL A 60 -26.61 2.82 -16.66
N PHE A 61 -25.75 3.77 -17.05
CA PHE A 61 -25.31 4.89 -16.22
C PHE A 61 -24.82 4.44 -14.82
N ILE A 62 -25.57 4.75 -13.77
CA ILE A 62 -25.23 4.50 -12.36
C ILE A 62 -25.89 3.25 -11.78
N GLU A 63 -26.58 2.44 -12.58
CA GLU A 63 -27.31 1.25 -12.10
C GLU A 63 -26.36 0.24 -11.45
N ASN A 64 -25.20 -0.01 -12.06
CA ASN A 64 -24.19 -0.90 -11.50
C ASN A 64 -23.70 -0.42 -10.13
N TYR A 65 -23.51 0.88 -9.95
CA TYR A 65 -23.12 1.46 -8.65
C TYR A 65 -24.20 1.30 -7.60
N LYS A 66 -25.49 1.51 -7.97
CA LYS A 66 -26.61 1.27 -7.06
C LYS A 66 -26.70 -0.20 -6.63
N ASN A 67 -26.51 -1.12 -7.58
CA ASN A 67 -26.53 -2.56 -7.33
C ASN A 67 -25.39 -2.96 -6.37
N VAL A 68 -24.19 -2.44 -6.56
CA VAL A 68 -23.05 -2.70 -5.68
C VAL A 68 -23.30 -2.12 -4.28
N LEU A 69 -23.72 -0.86 -4.19
CA LEU A 69 -24.00 -0.20 -2.90
C LEU A 69 -25.15 -0.87 -2.13
N GLY A 70 -26.16 -1.40 -2.85
CA GLY A 70 -27.29 -2.16 -2.27
C GLY A 70 -26.95 -3.61 -1.90
N ASN A 71 -25.78 -4.12 -2.32
CA ASN A 71 -25.40 -5.50 -2.07
C ASN A 71 -24.91 -5.70 -0.63
N SER A 72 -25.54 -6.63 0.09
CA SER A 72 -25.22 -6.93 1.49
C SER A 72 -23.76 -7.38 1.70
N SER A 73 -23.22 -8.17 0.76
CA SER A 73 -21.83 -8.62 0.82
C SER A 73 -20.85 -7.44 0.68
N PHE A 74 -21.17 -6.48 -0.21
CA PHE A 74 -20.38 -5.26 -0.35
C PHE A 74 -20.42 -4.40 0.92
N GLN A 75 -21.61 -4.20 1.50
CA GLN A 75 -21.76 -3.45 2.74
C GLN A 75 -21.00 -4.10 3.90
N THR A 76 -21.06 -5.43 3.99
CA THR A 76 -20.27 -6.18 4.97
C THR A 76 -18.77 -6.00 4.75
N ALA A 77 -18.29 -6.08 3.51
CA ALA A 77 -16.89 -5.86 3.17
C ALA A 77 -16.42 -4.44 3.53
N VAL A 78 -17.22 -3.42 3.23
CA VAL A 78 -16.95 -2.02 3.60
C VAL A 78 -16.86 -1.88 5.12
N ASN A 79 -17.82 -2.41 5.86
CA ASN A 79 -17.83 -2.34 7.33
C ASN A 79 -16.61 -3.03 7.93
N ASN A 80 -16.25 -4.22 7.45
CA ASN A 80 -15.06 -4.95 7.90
C ASN A 80 -13.76 -4.17 7.59
N THR A 81 -13.67 -3.59 6.39
CA THR A 81 -12.53 -2.75 6.01
C THR A 81 -12.41 -1.51 6.89
N LEU A 82 -13.52 -0.84 7.18
CA LEU A 82 -13.53 0.33 8.06
C LEU A 82 -13.13 -0.04 9.49
N LYS A 83 -13.66 -1.11 10.05
CA LYS A 83 -13.29 -1.61 11.38
C LYS A 83 -11.81 -1.96 11.45
N PHE A 84 -11.33 -2.72 10.47
CA PHE A 84 -9.91 -3.07 10.35
C PHE A 84 -9.04 -1.81 10.29
N SER A 85 -9.34 -0.89 9.39
CA SER A 85 -8.54 0.34 9.20
C SER A 85 -8.55 1.22 10.44
N ALA A 86 -9.71 1.38 11.09
CA ALA A 86 -9.83 2.16 12.31
C ALA A 86 -9.04 1.60 13.49
N MET A 87 -8.78 0.28 13.51
CA MET A 87 -7.99 -0.38 14.53
C MET A 87 -6.51 -0.49 14.12
N ALA A 88 -6.24 -1.00 12.92
CA ALA A 88 -4.89 -1.34 12.47
C ALA A 88 -4.03 -0.10 12.18
N VAL A 89 -4.60 0.94 11.57
CA VAL A 89 -3.82 2.14 11.18
C VAL A 89 -3.34 2.94 12.41
N PRO A 90 -4.19 3.30 13.39
CA PRO A 90 -3.72 3.98 14.59
C PRO A 90 -2.71 3.15 15.38
N LEU A 91 -2.94 1.84 15.52
CA LEU A 91 -1.99 0.95 16.20
C LEU A 91 -0.65 0.91 15.48
N ALA A 92 -0.64 0.81 14.16
CA ALA A 92 0.59 0.81 13.36
C ALA A 92 1.36 2.13 13.53
N VAL A 93 0.67 3.27 13.50
CA VAL A 93 1.30 4.59 13.68
C VAL A 93 1.86 4.73 15.09
N ILE A 94 1.06 4.45 16.12
CA ILE A 94 1.46 4.62 17.52
C ILE A 94 2.62 3.69 17.87
N LEU A 95 2.51 2.40 17.54
CA LEU A 95 3.54 1.42 17.89
C LEU A 95 4.84 1.65 17.11
N SER A 96 4.77 1.98 15.83
CA SER A 96 5.97 2.25 15.04
C SER A 96 6.66 3.56 15.44
N LEU A 97 5.90 4.59 15.80
CA LEU A 97 6.45 5.81 16.37
C LEU A 97 7.10 5.55 17.73
N ALA A 98 6.45 4.81 18.61
CA ALA A 98 7.02 4.44 19.90
C ALA A 98 8.33 3.66 19.74
N LEU A 99 8.37 2.68 18.82
CA LEU A 99 9.59 1.94 18.50
C LEU A 99 10.68 2.86 17.93
N ALA A 100 10.32 3.81 17.05
CA ALA A 100 11.26 4.77 16.49
C ALA A 100 11.89 5.65 17.58
N LEU A 101 11.08 6.19 18.49
CA LEU A 101 11.55 7.01 19.63
C LEU A 101 12.44 6.19 20.59
N MET A 102 12.07 4.95 20.86
CA MET A 102 12.91 4.05 21.68
C MET A 102 14.27 3.79 21.01
N LEU A 103 14.26 3.56 19.70
CA LEU A 103 15.46 3.30 18.91
C LEU A 103 16.26 4.58 18.61
N GLU A 104 15.72 5.79 18.82
CA GLU A 104 16.51 7.02 18.73
C GLU A 104 17.46 7.17 19.92
N GLN A 105 17.12 6.62 21.06
CA GLN A 105 17.98 6.61 22.23
C GLN A 105 19.24 5.77 22.00
N LYS A 106 20.27 6.00 22.84
CA LYS A 106 21.54 5.23 22.83
C LYS A 106 21.35 3.86 23.49
N ILE A 107 20.65 2.95 22.80
CA ILE A 107 20.46 1.58 23.29
C ILE A 107 21.49 0.63 22.69
N PRO A 108 21.96 -0.38 23.46
CA PRO A 108 22.80 -1.42 22.91
C PRO A 108 22.08 -2.20 21.83
N MET A 109 22.78 -2.74 20.84
CA MET A 109 22.24 -3.58 19.78
C MET A 109 21.17 -2.91 18.88
N LYS A 110 21.14 -1.57 18.79
CA LYS A 110 20.20 -0.80 17.96
C LYS A 110 20.10 -1.32 16.52
N SER A 111 21.22 -1.71 15.91
CA SER A 111 21.24 -2.26 14.54
C SER A 111 20.52 -3.60 14.44
N GLN A 112 20.72 -4.48 15.42
CA GLN A 112 20.08 -5.80 15.47
C GLN A 112 18.54 -5.67 15.62
N PHE A 113 18.08 -4.77 16.47
CA PHE A 113 16.65 -4.48 16.61
C PHE A 113 16.05 -3.99 15.29
N ARG A 114 16.73 -3.06 14.59
CA ARG A 114 16.26 -2.62 13.26
C ARG A 114 16.13 -3.79 12.28
N THR A 115 17.13 -4.65 12.20
CA THR A 115 17.12 -5.81 11.31
C THR A 115 15.99 -6.78 11.68
N PHE A 116 15.80 -7.03 12.98
CA PHE A 116 14.74 -7.90 13.48
C PHE A 116 13.35 -7.39 13.07
N PHE A 117 13.05 -6.11 13.31
CA PHE A 117 11.76 -5.53 12.94
C PHE A 117 11.55 -5.39 11.43
N LEU A 118 12.61 -5.29 10.63
CA LEU A 118 12.52 -5.24 9.17
C LEU A 118 12.38 -6.62 8.53
N SER A 119 12.81 -7.69 9.20
CA SER A 119 12.81 -9.04 8.63
C SER A 119 11.44 -9.52 8.13
N PRO A 120 10.31 -9.21 8.78
CA PRO A 120 8.99 -9.67 8.32
C PRO A 120 8.61 -9.16 6.93
N ILE A 121 9.08 -7.98 6.52
CA ILE A 121 8.73 -7.44 5.20
C ILE A 121 9.35 -8.25 4.06
N MET A 122 10.49 -8.91 4.32
CA MET A 122 11.20 -9.72 3.33
C MET A 122 10.53 -11.06 3.07
N VAL A 123 9.67 -11.52 3.99
CA VAL A 123 8.98 -12.80 3.83
C VAL A 123 7.83 -12.68 2.84
N PRO A 124 7.73 -13.55 1.82
CA PRO A 124 6.61 -13.54 0.87
C PRO A 124 5.25 -13.67 1.58
N VAL A 125 4.27 -12.83 1.21
CA VAL A 125 2.96 -12.78 1.87
C VAL A 125 2.25 -14.14 1.84
N ALA A 126 2.30 -14.86 0.72
CA ALA A 126 1.68 -16.17 0.59
C ALA A 126 2.19 -17.18 1.64
N SER A 127 3.51 -17.23 1.85
CA SER A 127 4.13 -18.12 2.86
C SER A 127 3.70 -17.75 4.27
N VAL A 128 3.65 -16.44 4.56
CA VAL A 128 3.20 -15.94 5.87
C VAL A 128 1.77 -16.35 6.12
N VAL A 129 0.86 -16.14 5.16
CA VAL A 129 -0.56 -16.49 5.30
C VAL A 129 -0.73 -17.98 5.59
N LEU A 130 -0.01 -18.86 4.88
CA LEU A 130 -0.06 -20.31 5.12
C LEU A 130 0.40 -20.67 6.53
N ILE A 131 1.52 -20.09 7.00
CA ILE A 131 2.02 -20.33 8.35
C ILE A 131 0.99 -19.85 9.39
N TRP A 132 0.39 -18.70 9.20
CA TRP A 132 -0.61 -18.16 10.11
C TRP A 132 -1.89 -18.98 10.12
N GLN A 133 -2.34 -19.48 8.97
CA GLN A 133 -3.47 -20.40 8.89
C GLN A 133 -3.22 -21.67 9.74
N VAL A 134 -2.03 -22.25 9.65
CA VAL A 134 -1.67 -23.43 10.46
C VAL A 134 -1.55 -23.10 11.96
N LEU A 135 -0.96 -21.96 12.31
CA LEU A 135 -0.81 -21.54 13.71
C LEU A 135 -2.16 -21.27 14.38
N PHE A 136 -3.08 -20.59 13.68
CA PHE A 136 -4.39 -20.17 14.19
C PHE A 136 -5.52 -21.14 13.81
N ASP A 137 -5.20 -22.32 13.22
CA ASP A 137 -6.18 -23.38 12.99
C ASP A 137 -6.78 -23.86 14.32
N TYR A 138 -8.00 -24.39 14.26
CA TYR A 138 -8.68 -24.93 15.45
C TYR A 138 -7.86 -26.01 16.15
N ASN A 139 -7.12 -26.84 15.41
CA ASN A 139 -6.19 -27.83 15.90
C ASN A 139 -4.71 -27.38 15.79
N GLY A 140 -4.50 -26.08 15.63
CA GLY A 140 -3.17 -25.49 15.48
C GLY A 140 -2.43 -25.27 16.79
N ALA A 141 -1.15 -24.91 16.67
CA ALA A 141 -0.24 -24.79 17.81
C ALA A 141 -0.73 -23.77 18.86
N LEU A 142 -1.43 -22.72 18.45
CA LEU A 142 -1.94 -21.71 19.38
C LEU A 142 -3.03 -22.30 20.30
N ASN A 143 -3.94 -23.10 19.76
CA ASN A 143 -4.98 -23.76 20.55
C ASN A 143 -4.42 -24.89 21.43
N GLU A 144 -3.40 -25.59 20.98
CA GLU A 144 -2.69 -26.55 21.84
C GLU A 144 -2.03 -25.82 23.03
N PHE A 145 -1.40 -24.66 22.80
CA PHE A 145 -0.86 -23.82 23.86
C PHE A 145 -1.95 -23.31 24.82
N VAL A 146 -3.08 -22.82 24.31
CA VAL A 146 -4.24 -22.36 25.10
C VAL A 146 -4.81 -23.51 25.98
N ALA A 147 -4.89 -24.71 25.40
CA ALA A 147 -5.38 -25.90 26.12
C ALA A 147 -4.47 -26.31 27.30
N THR A 148 -3.17 -26.00 27.28
CA THR A 148 -2.27 -26.26 28.40
C THR A 148 -2.64 -25.47 29.68
N PHE A 149 -3.38 -24.36 29.52
CA PHE A 149 -3.90 -23.54 30.61
C PHE A 149 -5.32 -23.94 31.03
N GLY A 150 -5.87 -25.03 30.48
CA GLY A 150 -7.23 -25.51 30.77
C GLY A 150 -8.32 -24.65 30.13
N LEU A 151 -8.00 -23.88 29.10
CA LEU A 151 -8.96 -23.06 28.37
C LEU A 151 -9.48 -23.81 27.14
N ASP A 152 -10.71 -23.50 26.73
CA ASP A 152 -11.34 -24.08 25.54
C ASP A 152 -10.66 -23.59 24.25
N LYS A 153 -10.66 -24.46 23.24
CA LYS A 153 -10.16 -24.13 21.92
C LYS A 153 -11.04 -23.05 21.25
N ILE A 154 -10.41 -22.09 20.59
CA ILE A 154 -11.05 -20.96 19.92
C ILE A 154 -10.91 -21.12 18.42
N ASP A 155 -11.98 -20.86 17.67
CA ASP A 155 -11.89 -20.73 16.20
C ASP A 155 -11.45 -19.32 15.82
N TRP A 156 -10.14 -19.09 15.87
CA TRP A 156 -9.51 -17.79 15.69
C TRP A 156 -9.84 -17.11 14.35
N LEU A 157 -9.97 -17.89 13.27
CA LEU A 157 -10.09 -17.37 11.90
C LEU A 157 -11.54 -17.21 11.45
N LYS A 158 -12.52 -17.85 12.15
CA LYS A 158 -13.94 -17.79 11.79
C LYS A 158 -14.80 -17.09 12.83
N SER A 159 -14.23 -16.76 13.99
CA SER A 159 -14.92 -16.08 15.08
C SER A 159 -14.72 -14.56 15.02
N GLU A 160 -15.24 -13.86 16.03
CA GLU A 160 -15.04 -12.43 16.27
C GLU A 160 -13.55 -12.04 16.44
N TYR A 161 -12.70 -12.99 16.80
CA TYR A 161 -11.25 -12.78 16.96
C TYR A 161 -10.50 -12.66 15.62
N CYS A 162 -11.11 -13.03 14.49
CA CYS A 162 -10.48 -12.99 13.17
C CYS A 162 -9.90 -11.60 12.84
N LEU A 163 -10.63 -10.54 13.16
CA LEU A 163 -10.17 -9.17 12.95
C LEU A 163 -8.89 -8.86 13.75
N GLY A 164 -8.81 -9.34 15.00
CA GLY A 164 -7.62 -9.21 15.83
C GLY A 164 -6.43 -9.95 15.24
N VAL A 165 -6.62 -11.21 14.82
CA VAL A 165 -5.57 -12.03 14.18
C VAL A 165 -5.00 -11.34 12.94
N ILE A 166 -5.87 -10.85 12.05
CA ILE A 166 -5.45 -10.13 10.84
C ILE A 166 -4.71 -8.82 11.21
N THR A 167 -5.16 -8.13 12.25
CA THR A 167 -4.49 -6.90 12.72
C THR A 167 -3.10 -7.20 13.26
N VAL A 168 -2.91 -8.25 14.05
CA VAL A 168 -1.60 -8.66 14.56
C VAL A 168 -0.66 -9.03 13.40
N LEU A 169 -1.16 -9.79 12.42
CA LEU A 169 -0.41 -10.11 11.20
C LEU A 169 0.02 -8.84 10.44
N TYR A 170 -0.90 -7.91 10.27
CA TYR A 170 -0.64 -6.64 9.59
C TYR A 170 0.43 -5.82 10.34
N LEU A 171 0.32 -5.70 11.65
CA LEU A 171 1.28 -5.00 12.49
C LEU A 171 2.65 -5.66 12.40
N TRP A 172 2.74 -6.96 12.63
CA TRP A 172 3.99 -7.71 12.54
C TRP A 172 4.71 -7.48 11.20
N LYS A 173 3.94 -7.43 10.11
CA LYS A 173 4.48 -7.24 8.75
C LYS A 173 4.96 -5.81 8.49
N ASN A 174 4.29 -4.80 9.05
CA ASN A 174 4.47 -3.40 8.64
C ASN A 174 5.16 -2.51 9.69
N LEU A 175 5.21 -2.93 10.96
CA LEU A 175 5.79 -2.11 12.03
C LEU A 175 7.22 -1.67 11.75
N GLY A 176 8.06 -2.58 11.28
CA GLY A 176 9.47 -2.30 11.02
C GLY A 176 9.68 -1.26 9.92
N TYR A 177 8.91 -1.35 8.84
CA TYR A 177 8.96 -0.38 7.75
C TYR A 177 8.53 1.02 8.22
N ASN A 178 7.39 1.10 8.89
CA ASN A 178 6.87 2.35 9.42
C ASN A 178 7.83 2.96 10.46
N MET A 179 8.42 2.13 11.33
CA MET A 179 9.44 2.54 12.29
C MET A 179 10.64 3.22 11.61
N ILE A 180 11.16 2.65 10.52
CA ILE A 180 12.27 3.26 9.77
C ILE A 180 11.87 4.60 9.14
N LEU A 181 10.64 4.72 8.61
CA LEU A 181 10.14 5.99 8.10
C LEU A 181 10.07 7.06 9.20
N PHE A 182 9.58 6.71 10.39
CA PHE A 182 9.57 7.64 11.52
C PHE A 182 10.98 8.00 11.99
N MET A 183 11.89 7.04 12.06
CA MET A 183 13.30 7.33 12.40
C MET A 183 13.96 8.28 11.39
N ALA A 184 13.68 8.11 10.09
CA ALA A 184 14.19 9.01 9.06
C ALA A 184 13.58 10.42 9.18
N ALA A 185 12.30 10.52 9.56
CA ALA A 185 11.65 11.80 9.83
C ALA A 185 12.22 12.48 11.08
N LEU A 186 12.39 11.75 12.18
CA LEU A 186 12.94 12.25 13.44
C LEU A 186 14.39 12.77 13.27
N ALA A 187 15.19 12.10 12.44
CA ALA A 187 16.57 12.54 12.15
C ALA A 187 16.65 13.93 11.47
N ASN A 188 15.54 14.41 10.88
CA ASN A 188 15.46 15.74 10.26
C ASN A 188 14.86 16.82 11.20
N VAL A 189 14.41 16.44 12.40
CA VAL A 189 13.88 17.39 13.39
C VAL A 189 15.05 18.02 14.14
N PRO A 190 15.14 19.36 14.24
CA PRO A 190 16.13 20.03 15.07
C PRO A 190 16.05 19.55 16.52
N GLN A 191 17.21 19.28 17.14
CA GLN A 191 17.26 18.78 18.52
C GLN A 191 16.58 19.70 19.53
N GLU A 192 16.60 21.01 19.26
CA GLU A 192 15.94 22.04 20.06
C GLU A 192 14.42 21.87 20.22
N LEU A 193 13.78 21.09 19.36
CA LEU A 193 12.34 20.78 19.40
C LEU A 193 12.03 19.43 20.05
N LEU A 194 13.04 18.65 20.39
CA LEU A 194 12.92 17.32 21.01
C LEU A 194 13.23 17.33 22.52
N GLU A 195 13.75 18.46 23.05
CA GLU A 195 13.95 18.74 24.47
C GLU A 195 12.74 19.48 25.07
#